data_11790fcff733864e9babf3f67424d780
#
_entry.id   11790fcff733864e9babf3f67424d780
#
_cell.length_a   1.000
_cell.length_b   1.000
_cell.length_c   1.000
_cell.angle_alpha   90.00
_cell.angle_beta   90.00
_cell.angle_gamma   90.00
#
_symmetry.space_group_name_H-M   'P 1'
#
loop_
_entity.id
_entity.type
_entity.pdbx_description
1 polymer ?
#
loop_
_entity_poly.entity_id
_entity_poly.type
_entity_poly.pdbx_seq_one_letter_code
_entity_poly.pdbx_strand_id
1 'polypeptide(L)'
;MARNKDMNRNAGSREAFKRAALGAKNNAYELIAEFDPEYFSYLKGLYVDGTFGSQGALPRKTRELIMIGITCALNRPRGVRLHIQRALSLKATPREILEAVEVAAIPGGLPGLWLGAESLRDVLKAQGRKFQ
;
A
#
# COMPACT_ATOMS: atom_id res chain seq x y z
N MET A 1 -18.96 12.72 -27.80
CA MET A 1 -18.78 11.27 -27.55
C MET A 1 -17.45 10.91 -26.86
N ALA A 2 -16.33 11.50 -27.22
CA ALA A 2 -15.04 11.24 -26.55
C ALA A 2 -15.06 11.59 -25.05
N ARG A 3 -15.57 12.74 -24.67
CA ARG A 3 -15.63 13.21 -23.28
C ARG A 3 -16.38 12.27 -22.32
N ASN A 4 -17.42 11.60 -22.79
CA ASN A 4 -18.23 10.68 -21.98
C ASN A 4 -17.53 9.30 -21.78
N LYS A 5 -16.74 8.86 -22.75
CA LYS A 5 -15.91 7.64 -22.64
C LYS A 5 -14.75 7.84 -21.66
N ASP A 6 -14.14 9.01 -21.67
CA ASP A 6 -13.00 9.33 -20.79
C ASP A 6 -13.44 9.52 -19.35
N MET A 7 -14.61 10.15 -19.13
CA MET A 7 -15.22 10.23 -17.80
C MET A 7 -15.56 8.86 -17.22
N ASN A 8 -16.06 7.94 -18.04
CA ASN A 8 -16.42 6.58 -17.59
C ASN A 8 -15.19 5.72 -17.30
N ARG A 9 -14.11 5.85 -18.09
CA ARG A 9 -12.81 5.23 -17.81
C ARG A 9 -12.22 5.72 -16.51
N ASN A 10 -12.27 7.01 -16.27
CA ASN A 10 -11.70 7.61 -15.06
C ASN A 10 -12.44 7.19 -13.79
N ALA A 11 -13.78 7.09 -13.85
CA ALA A 11 -14.59 6.56 -12.76
C ALA A 11 -14.25 5.10 -12.43
N GLY A 12 -14.12 4.25 -13.45
CA GLY A 12 -13.72 2.84 -13.29
C GLY A 12 -12.32 2.69 -12.70
N SER A 13 -11.37 3.51 -13.14
CA SER A 13 -10.00 3.54 -12.62
C SER A 13 -9.96 3.98 -11.16
N ARG A 14 -10.73 5.00 -10.78
CA ARG A 14 -10.84 5.45 -9.38
C ARG A 14 -11.39 4.37 -8.48
N GLU A 15 -12.46 3.67 -8.88
CA GLU A 15 -13.02 2.56 -8.10
C GLU A 15 -12.02 1.39 -7.97
N ALA A 16 -11.26 1.08 -9.02
CA ALA A 16 -10.22 0.06 -8.96
C ALA A 16 -9.12 0.42 -7.95
N PHE A 17 -8.68 1.68 -7.92
CA PHE A 17 -7.71 2.17 -6.92
C PHE A 17 -8.28 2.12 -5.50
N LYS A 18 -9.54 2.50 -5.30
CA LYS A 18 -10.18 2.41 -3.98
C LYS A 18 -10.24 0.98 -3.46
N ARG A 19 -10.59 0.01 -4.32
CA ARG A 19 -10.57 -1.41 -3.94
C ARG A 19 -9.16 -1.90 -3.59
N ALA A 20 -8.18 -1.54 -4.40
CA ALA A 20 -6.78 -1.92 -4.18
C ALA A 20 -6.18 -1.26 -2.93
N ALA A 21 -6.67 -0.09 -2.56
CA ALA A 21 -6.20 0.66 -1.38
C ALA A 21 -6.55 -0.01 -0.04
N LEU A 22 -7.56 -0.90 -0.01
CA LEU A 22 -7.96 -1.63 1.21
C LEU A 22 -8.21 -0.71 2.41
N GLY A 23 -8.84 0.46 2.17
CA GLY A 23 -9.12 1.47 3.19
C GLY A 23 -7.99 2.47 3.47
N ALA A 24 -6.79 2.25 2.93
CA ALA A 24 -5.70 3.22 3.04
C ALA A 24 -5.88 4.36 2.04
N LYS A 25 -5.95 5.59 2.52
CA LYS A 25 -6.18 6.78 1.68
C LYS A 25 -4.88 7.31 1.08
N ASN A 26 -4.91 7.66 -0.19
CA ASN A 26 -3.83 8.35 -0.87
C ASN A 26 -4.38 9.47 -1.75
N ASN A 27 -4.44 10.67 -1.21
CA ASN A 27 -5.01 11.84 -1.88
C ASN A 27 -4.22 12.27 -3.14
N ALA A 28 -2.97 11.83 -3.30
CA ALA A 28 -2.19 12.11 -4.50
C ALA A 28 -2.85 11.49 -5.75
N TYR A 29 -3.47 10.33 -5.63
CA TYR A 29 -4.15 9.70 -6.75
C TYR A 29 -5.40 10.47 -7.20
N GLU A 30 -6.11 11.11 -6.29
CA GLU A 30 -7.25 11.97 -6.64
C GLU A 30 -6.79 13.16 -7.48
N LEU A 31 -5.70 13.81 -7.07
CA LEU A 31 -5.11 14.92 -7.83
C LEU A 31 -4.68 14.47 -9.24
N ILE A 32 -4.00 13.34 -9.35
CA ILE A 32 -3.56 12.81 -10.63
C ILE A 32 -4.76 12.44 -11.51
N ALA A 33 -5.77 11.80 -10.94
CA ALA A 33 -6.99 11.43 -11.66
C ALA A 33 -7.74 12.66 -12.21
N GLU A 34 -7.67 13.77 -11.51
CA GLU A 34 -8.32 15.03 -11.92
C GLU A 34 -7.55 15.74 -13.04
N PHE A 35 -6.24 15.89 -12.89
CA PHE A 35 -5.43 16.73 -13.78
C PHE A 35 -4.71 15.96 -14.88
N ASP A 36 -4.44 14.67 -14.69
CA ASP A 36 -3.81 13.81 -15.71
C ASP A 36 -4.43 12.42 -15.73
N PRO A 37 -5.67 12.30 -16.25
CA PRO A 37 -6.39 11.03 -16.28
C PRO A 37 -5.71 9.96 -17.14
N GLU A 38 -4.91 10.33 -18.12
CA GLU A 38 -4.15 9.39 -18.94
C GLU A 38 -3.04 8.75 -18.11
N TYR A 39 -2.24 9.55 -17.40
CA TYR A 39 -1.22 9.04 -16.49
C TYR A 39 -1.82 8.20 -15.36
N PHE A 40 -2.96 8.61 -14.82
CA PHE A 40 -3.70 7.83 -13.83
C PHE A 40 -4.09 6.44 -14.36
N SER A 41 -4.46 6.33 -15.64
CA SER A 41 -4.73 5.05 -16.28
C SER A 41 -3.49 4.14 -16.34
N TYR A 42 -2.31 4.70 -16.62
CA TYR A 42 -1.05 3.95 -16.56
C TYR A 42 -0.73 3.47 -15.13
N LEU A 43 -0.96 4.31 -14.13
CA LEU A 43 -0.79 3.92 -12.73
C LEU A 43 -1.72 2.77 -12.33
N LYS A 44 -2.97 2.80 -12.81
CA LYS A 44 -3.90 1.68 -12.60
C LYS A 44 -3.34 0.38 -13.19
N GLY A 45 -2.83 0.42 -14.42
CA GLY A 45 -2.20 -0.75 -15.05
C GLY A 45 -1.01 -1.27 -14.26
N LEU A 46 -0.14 -0.36 -13.79
CA LEU A 46 1.06 -0.72 -13.04
C LEU A 46 0.72 -1.30 -11.64
N TYR A 47 -0.08 -0.60 -10.87
CA TYR A 47 -0.34 -0.94 -9.47
C TYR A 47 -1.49 -1.92 -9.30
N VAL A 48 -2.66 -1.62 -9.85
CA VAL A 48 -3.88 -2.39 -9.59
C VAL A 48 -3.90 -3.68 -10.38
N ASP A 49 -3.63 -3.60 -11.68
CA ASP A 49 -3.69 -4.77 -12.57
C ASP A 49 -2.39 -5.57 -12.53
N GLY A 50 -1.24 -4.90 -12.40
CA GLY A 50 0.08 -5.50 -12.39
C GLY A 50 0.53 -5.93 -10.99
N THR A 51 1.24 -5.05 -10.29
CA THR A 51 1.96 -5.39 -9.04
C THR A 51 1.05 -5.95 -7.95
N PHE A 52 -0.15 -5.42 -7.79
CA PHE A 52 -1.10 -5.84 -6.76
C PHE A 52 -2.34 -6.55 -7.31
N GLY A 53 -2.31 -6.95 -8.58
CA GLY A 53 -3.37 -7.72 -9.21
C GLY A 53 -3.48 -9.14 -8.66
N SER A 54 -4.61 -9.80 -8.95
CA SER A 54 -4.92 -11.14 -8.45
C SER A 54 -4.13 -12.27 -9.12
N GLN A 55 -3.48 -12.01 -10.26
CA GLN A 55 -2.81 -13.02 -11.08
C GLN A 55 -1.35 -13.29 -10.69
N GLY A 56 -0.86 -12.74 -9.61
CA GLY A 56 0.52 -12.95 -9.17
C GLY A 56 0.71 -14.31 -8.49
N ALA A 57 1.92 -14.89 -8.62
CA ALA A 57 2.30 -16.12 -7.91
C ALA A 57 2.39 -15.93 -6.39
N LEU A 58 2.73 -14.72 -5.94
CA LEU A 58 2.76 -14.39 -4.52
C LEU A 58 1.37 -13.88 -4.08
N PRO A 59 0.84 -14.38 -2.95
CA PRO A 59 -0.39 -13.85 -2.37
C PRO A 59 -0.28 -12.34 -2.11
N ARG A 60 -1.38 -11.61 -2.21
CA ARG A 60 -1.40 -10.17 -1.97
C ARG A 60 -0.83 -9.79 -0.59
N LYS A 61 -1.16 -10.54 0.44
CA LYS A 61 -0.60 -10.35 1.80
C LYS A 61 0.92 -10.40 1.79
N THR A 62 1.51 -11.38 1.13
CA THR A 62 2.97 -11.51 1.01
C THR A 62 3.59 -10.32 0.30
N ARG A 63 2.97 -9.84 -0.77
CA ARG A 63 3.44 -8.64 -1.49
C ARG A 63 3.41 -7.39 -0.63
N GLU A 64 2.39 -7.23 0.22
CA GLU A 64 2.35 -6.12 1.17
C GLU A 64 3.43 -6.23 2.25
N LEU A 65 3.73 -7.43 2.76
CA LEU A 65 4.83 -7.65 3.71
C LEU A 65 6.19 -7.31 3.08
N ILE A 66 6.40 -7.68 1.82
CA ILE A 66 7.59 -7.29 1.05
C ILE A 66 7.70 -5.76 0.94
N MET A 67 6.61 -5.08 0.62
CA MET A 67 6.59 -3.62 0.54
C MET A 67 6.87 -2.95 1.87
N ILE A 68 6.39 -3.51 2.98
CA ILE A 68 6.75 -3.02 4.32
C ILE A 68 8.27 -3.09 4.53
N GLY A 69 8.87 -4.24 4.25
CA GLY A 69 10.31 -4.40 4.37
C GLY A 69 11.11 -3.42 3.51
N ILE A 70 10.76 -3.29 2.24
CA ILE A 70 11.43 -2.38 1.31
C ILE A 70 11.28 -0.92 1.75
N THR A 71 10.09 -0.51 2.12
CA THR A 71 9.84 0.89 2.53
C THR A 71 10.49 1.23 3.87
N CYS A 72 10.62 0.27 4.78
CA CYS A 72 11.44 0.41 6.00
C CYS A 72 12.91 0.60 5.66
N ALA A 73 13.47 -0.29 4.83
CA ALA A 73 14.88 -0.24 4.43
C ALA A 73 15.23 1.07 3.72
N LEU A 74 14.31 1.60 2.91
CA LEU A 74 14.45 2.88 2.20
C LEU A 74 14.06 4.10 3.04
N ASN A 75 13.65 3.91 4.28
CA ASN A 75 13.20 4.96 5.19
C ASN A 75 12.08 5.84 4.59
N ARG A 76 10.98 5.20 4.17
CA ARG A 76 9.81 5.83 3.54
C ARG A 76 8.59 5.79 4.47
N PRO A 77 8.42 6.73 5.42
CA PRO A 77 7.41 6.66 6.48
C PRO A 77 5.98 6.48 5.95
N ARG A 78 5.63 7.22 4.91
CA ARG A 78 4.29 7.13 4.32
C ARG A 78 4.02 5.75 3.70
N GLY A 79 5.00 5.20 3.00
CA GLY A 79 4.92 3.86 2.42
C GLY A 79 4.79 2.78 3.50
N VAL A 80 5.58 2.87 4.56
CA VAL A 80 5.51 1.94 5.70
C VAL A 80 4.10 1.89 6.28
N ARG A 81 3.52 3.03 6.62
CA ARG A 81 2.16 3.09 7.19
C ARG A 81 1.10 2.55 6.24
N LEU A 82 1.17 2.95 4.96
CA LEU A 82 0.23 2.52 3.93
C LEU A 82 0.21 1.00 3.79
N HIS A 83 1.39 0.39 3.67
CA HIS A 83 1.50 -1.06 3.48
C HIS A 83 1.18 -1.84 4.75
N ILE A 84 1.46 -1.33 5.94
CA ILE A 84 1.00 -1.90 7.21
C ILE A 84 -0.54 -1.95 7.26
N GLN A 85 -1.22 -0.85 6.94
CA GLN A 85 -2.68 -0.80 6.91
C GLN A 85 -3.27 -1.84 5.94
N ARG A 86 -2.69 -1.95 4.75
CA ARG A 86 -3.12 -2.93 3.73
C ARG A 86 -2.87 -4.36 4.17
N ALA A 87 -1.70 -4.65 4.73
CA ALA A 87 -1.36 -5.98 5.25
C ALA A 87 -2.35 -6.42 6.34
N LEU A 88 -2.67 -5.54 7.29
CA LEU A 88 -3.65 -5.81 8.34
C LEU A 88 -5.05 -6.08 7.77
N SER A 89 -5.47 -5.33 6.74
CA SER A 89 -6.73 -5.57 6.03
C SER A 89 -6.77 -6.92 5.32
N LEU A 90 -5.62 -7.42 4.92
CA LEU A 90 -5.43 -8.75 4.31
C LEU A 90 -5.17 -9.87 5.34
N LYS A 91 -5.46 -9.61 6.62
CA LYS A 91 -5.32 -10.57 7.73
C LYS A 91 -3.87 -10.93 8.07
N ALA A 92 -2.92 -10.09 7.71
CA ALA A 92 -1.58 -10.20 8.30
C ALA A 92 -1.68 -9.96 9.80
N THR A 93 -0.97 -10.77 10.57
CA THR A 93 -0.87 -10.55 12.00
C THR A 93 0.16 -9.45 12.32
N PRO A 94 0.04 -8.74 13.43
CA PRO A 94 1.07 -7.81 13.88
C PRO A 94 2.46 -8.46 13.97
N ARG A 95 2.52 -9.73 14.32
CA ARG A 95 3.78 -10.49 14.39
C ARG A 95 4.42 -10.69 13.01
N GLU A 96 3.64 -11.07 12.00
CA GLU A 96 4.12 -11.19 10.62
C GLU A 96 4.67 -9.86 10.10
N ILE A 97 3.99 -8.76 10.43
CA ILE A 97 4.42 -7.41 10.03
C ILE A 97 5.74 -7.04 10.74
N LEU A 98 5.84 -7.32 12.05
CA LEU A 98 7.06 -7.05 12.78
C LEU A 98 8.25 -7.86 12.23
N GLU A 99 8.04 -9.11 11.89
CA GLU A 99 9.10 -9.94 11.27
C GLU A 99 9.56 -9.38 9.92
N ALA A 100 8.66 -8.87 9.09
CA ALA A 100 9.04 -8.18 7.86
C ALA A 100 9.91 -6.94 8.14
N VAL A 101 9.60 -6.18 9.19
CA VAL A 101 10.40 -5.03 9.65
C VAL A 101 11.78 -5.48 10.16
N GLU A 102 11.82 -6.55 10.95
CA GLU A 102 13.06 -7.13 11.49
C GLU A 102 14.00 -7.62 10.37
N VAL A 103 13.46 -8.30 9.35
CA VAL A 103 14.23 -8.72 8.17
C VAL A 103 14.80 -7.51 7.43
N ALA A 104 14.03 -6.46 7.28
CA ALA A 104 14.46 -5.22 6.62
C ALA A 104 15.60 -4.51 7.34
N ALA A 105 15.77 -4.72 8.65
CA ALA A 105 16.84 -4.12 9.42
C ALA A 105 18.23 -4.60 8.98
N ILE A 106 18.35 -5.76 8.34
CA ILE A 106 19.63 -6.28 7.85
C ILE A 106 20.19 -5.35 6.75
N PRO A 107 19.48 -5.07 5.64
CA PRO A 107 19.97 -4.12 4.64
C PRO A 107 19.77 -2.66 5.03
N GLY A 108 18.72 -2.35 5.78
CA GLY A 108 18.27 -0.97 6.05
C GLY A 108 18.79 -0.34 7.35
N GLY A 109 19.32 -1.15 8.25
CA GLY A 109 19.84 -0.69 9.54
C GLY A 109 18.75 -0.32 10.56
N LEU A 110 19.19 0.17 11.72
CA LEU A 110 18.33 0.50 12.86
C LEU A 110 17.27 1.58 12.56
N PRO A 111 17.56 2.65 11.80
CA PRO A 111 16.53 3.65 11.50
C PRO A 111 15.28 3.07 10.82
N GLY A 112 15.45 2.11 9.92
CA GLY A 112 14.33 1.39 9.28
C GLY A 112 13.57 0.51 10.27
N LEU A 113 14.27 -0.16 11.19
CA LEU A 113 13.67 -0.94 12.26
C LEU A 113 12.79 -0.07 13.17
N TRP A 114 13.33 1.05 13.63
CA TRP A 114 12.57 1.98 14.49
C TRP A 114 11.33 2.50 13.78
N LEU A 115 11.49 2.96 12.55
CA LEU A 115 10.39 3.45 11.73
C LEU A 115 9.28 2.41 11.59
N GLY A 116 9.64 1.17 11.26
CA GLY A 116 8.68 0.09 11.06
C GLY A 116 7.95 -0.29 12.35
N ALA A 117 8.67 -0.47 13.45
CA ALA A 117 8.10 -0.83 14.75
C ALA A 117 7.19 0.27 15.30
N GLU A 118 7.61 1.52 15.22
CA GLU A 118 6.80 2.66 15.67
C GLU A 118 5.56 2.84 14.81
N SER A 119 5.69 2.70 13.49
CA SER A 119 4.57 2.79 12.55
C SER A 119 3.54 1.68 12.81
N LEU A 120 3.98 0.45 13.07
CA LEU A 120 3.09 -0.65 13.42
C LEU A 120 2.31 -0.35 14.70
N ARG A 121 3.01 0.10 15.76
CA ARG A 121 2.35 0.50 17.02
C ARG A 121 1.30 1.57 16.78
N ASP A 122 1.64 2.61 16.02
CA ASP A 122 0.76 3.75 15.78
C ASP A 122 -0.47 3.36 14.96
N VAL A 123 -0.31 2.52 13.94
CA VAL A 123 -1.43 2.01 13.14
C VAL A 123 -2.35 1.12 13.98
N LEU A 124 -1.80 0.21 14.79
CA LEU A 124 -2.60 -0.63 15.68
C LEU A 124 -3.38 0.21 16.69
N LYS A 125 -2.73 1.19 17.31
CA LYS A 125 -3.36 2.11 18.25
C LYS A 125 -4.52 2.88 17.60
N ALA A 126 -4.31 3.42 16.40
CA ALA A 126 -5.35 4.12 15.67
C ALA A 126 -6.55 3.23 15.31
N GLN A 127 -6.35 1.93 15.16
CA GLN A 127 -7.40 0.93 14.91
C GLN A 127 -7.98 0.32 16.19
N GLY A 128 -7.57 0.76 17.38
CA GLY A 128 -7.99 0.16 18.65
C GLY A 128 -7.54 -1.28 18.85
N ARG A 129 -6.48 -1.72 18.15
CA ARG A 129 -5.95 -3.10 18.17
C ARG A 129 -4.73 -3.18 19.09
N LYS A 130 -4.57 -4.35 19.72
CA LYS A 130 -3.38 -4.66 20.49
C LYS A 130 -2.40 -5.49 19.65
N PHE A 131 -1.13 -5.43 20.02
CA PHE A 131 -0.12 -6.35 19.53
C PHE A 131 -0.36 -7.72 20.15
N GLN A 132 -0.67 -8.69 19.32
CA GLN A 132 -0.87 -10.08 19.71
C GLN A 132 -0.24 -11.01 18.68
#